data_1ee3bcddf66505f3502273c23478affe
#
_entry.id   1ee3bcddf66505f3502273c23478affe
#
_cell.length_a   1.000
_cell.length_b   1.000
_cell.length_c   1.000
_cell.angle_alpha   90.00
_cell.angle_beta   90.00
_cell.angle_gamma   90.00
#
_symmetry.space_group_name_H-M   'P 1'
#
loop_
_entity.id
_entity.type
_entity.pdbx_description
1 polymer ?
#
loop_
_entity_poly.entity_id
_entity_poly.type
_entity_poly.pdbx_seq_one_letter_code
_entity_poly.pdbx_strand_id
1 'polypeptide(L)'
;MSGILASNGSFMGAAPEISLSVAISLGPSGKSGQEEMVSQAIRWCRISQDADIISLSLGANPGMGMDDESETTLAVQEALDDGIFVIAAAGNTGLNADITDVSIPANIEGVISVAATNKNGNIWKNSAFGSETDSFTGEERVFPNQKPEISAPGVRLYSTYSSASDSALYAYSSGTSDSTVLVTGALALILEKYGEDIAGTDGKIDYSEINLVKVALANSANSDDQDYIHHSQRGYGQLDATAWAEQIRIEFGIE
;
A
#
# COMPACT_ATOMS: atom_id res chain seq x y z
N MET A 1 -4.55 12.45 -0.18
CA MET A 1 -3.39 11.53 -0.15
C MET A 1 -2.09 12.31 -0.02
N SER A 2 -1.69 13.15 -0.99
CA SER A 2 -0.41 13.87 -0.95
C SER A 2 -0.17 14.66 0.34
N GLY A 3 -1.20 15.28 0.92
CA GLY A 3 -1.06 16.00 2.19
C GLY A 3 -0.84 15.07 3.39
N ILE A 4 -1.46 13.88 3.43
CA ILE A 4 -1.21 12.88 4.50
C ILE A 4 0.21 12.35 4.38
N LEU A 5 0.72 12.19 3.15
CA LEU A 5 2.05 11.66 2.89
C LEU A 5 3.16 12.70 3.13
N ALA A 6 3.09 13.85 2.45
CA ALA A 6 4.24 14.72 2.24
C ALA A 6 4.02 16.19 2.65
N SER A 7 2.95 16.54 3.40
CA SER A 7 2.82 17.92 3.85
C SER A 7 3.92 18.29 4.84
N ASN A 8 4.49 19.50 4.65
CA ASN A 8 5.55 20.05 5.50
C ASN A 8 5.19 21.48 5.90
N GLY A 9 4.46 21.63 6.99
CA GLY A 9 3.96 22.93 7.44
C GLY A 9 3.25 22.83 8.78
N SER A 10 2.10 23.49 8.92
CA SER A 10 1.27 23.41 10.14
C SER A 10 0.77 21.99 10.43
N PHE A 11 0.67 21.17 9.41
CA PHE A 11 0.41 19.73 9.49
C PHE A 11 1.59 19.01 8.86
N MET A 12 2.11 18.02 9.57
CA MET A 12 3.19 17.16 9.07
C MET A 12 2.60 15.92 8.44
N GLY A 13 3.04 15.58 7.23
CA GLY A 13 2.79 14.30 6.59
C GLY A 13 3.62 13.17 7.20
N ALA A 14 3.38 11.95 6.76
CA ALA A 14 4.11 10.77 7.22
C ALA A 14 5.61 10.82 6.84
N ALA A 15 5.93 11.42 5.67
CA ALA A 15 7.29 11.60 5.18
C ALA A 15 7.40 12.97 4.47
N PRO A 16 7.59 14.07 5.21
CA PRO A 16 7.45 15.44 4.68
C PRO A 16 8.56 15.86 3.73
N GLU A 17 9.70 15.18 3.72
CA GLU A 17 10.88 15.55 2.91
C GLU A 17 11.12 14.63 1.72
N ILE A 18 10.15 13.73 1.41
CA ILE A 18 10.27 12.85 0.24
C ILE A 18 10.18 13.62 -1.07
N SER A 19 10.83 13.10 -2.11
CA SER A 19 10.57 13.49 -3.49
C SER A 19 9.26 12.86 -3.96
N LEU A 20 8.23 13.67 -4.19
CA LEU A 20 6.89 13.20 -4.54
C LEU A 20 6.55 13.52 -6.00
N SER A 21 6.37 12.49 -6.81
CA SER A 21 5.78 12.58 -8.15
C SER A 21 4.33 12.11 -8.13
N VAL A 22 3.44 12.83 -8.82
CA VAL A 22 2.00 12.52 -8.82
C VAL A 22 1.50 12.33 -10.25
N ALA A 23 1.02 11.13 -10.55
CA ALA A 23 0.35 10.82 -11.81
C ALA A 23 -1.17 10.93 -11.68
N ILE A 24 -1.83 11.59 -12.61
CA ILE A 24 -3.29 11.68 -12.68
C ILE A 24 -3.78 10.54 -13.58
N SER A 25 -4.19 9.43 -12.97
CA SER A 25 -4.67 8.22 -13.65
C SER A 25 -6.18 8.01 -13.60
N LEU A 26 -6.89 8.84 -12.81
CA LEU A 26 -8.35 8.78 -12.68
C LEU A 26 -8.99 10.10 -13.12
N GLY A 27 -10.13 10.00 -13.79
CA GLY A 27 -10.92 11.16 -14.18
C GLY A 27 -11.61 11.85 -13.00
N PRO A 28 -12.33 12.96 -13.23
CA PRO A 28 -12.97 13.76 -12.17
C PRO A 28 -14.01 13.00 -11.34
N SER A 29 -14.55 11.89 -11.87
CA SER A 29 -15.48 11.01 -11.16
C SER A 29 -14.80 9.98 -10.24
N GLY A 30 -13.45 10.00 -10.15
CA GLY A 30 -12.67 8.98 -9.44
C GLY A 30 -12.67 7.61 -10.15
N LYS A 31 -13.04 7.57 -11.42
CA LYS A 31 -12.98 6.36 -12.24
C LYS A 31 -11.95 6.54 -13.34
N SER A 32 -11.15 5.50 -13.60
CA SER A 32 -10.39 5.46 -14.84
C SER A 32 -11.38 5.26 -16.00
N GLY A 33 -11.24 6.05 -17.04
CA GLY A 33 -12.00 5.83 -18.27
C GLY A 33 -11.51 4.59 -19.01
N GLN A 34 -10.24 4.23 -18.77
CA GLN A 34 -9.55 3.09 -19.39
C GLN A 34 -8.48 2.61 -18.43
N GLU A 35 -8.31 1.31 -18.32
CA GLU A 35 -7.26 0.63 -17.57
C GLU A 35 -5.86 1.10 -18.01
N GLU A 36 -5.67 1.34 -19.29
CA GLU A 36 -4.45 1.87 -19.89
C GLU A 36 -3.93 3.13 -19.20
N MET A 37 -4.79 4.02 -18.67
CA MET A 37 -4.35 5.22 -17.95
C MET A 37 -3.63 4.86 -16.64
N VAL A 38 -4.05 3.81 -15.97
CA VAL A 38 -3.43 3.35 -14.72
C VAL A 38 -2.10 2.67 -15.02
N SER A 39 -2.06 1.76 -16.00
CA SER A 39 -0.83 1.06 -16.40
C SER A 39 0.25 2.02 -16.91
N GLN A 40 -0.13 3.01 -17.73
CA GLN A 40 0.79 4.05 -18.19
C GLN A 40 1.31 4.92 -17.05
N ALA A 41 0.49 5.24 -16.05
CA ALA A 41 0.91 6.00 -14.88
C ALA A 41 1.93 5.21 -14.04
N ILE A 42 1.73 3.91 -13.86
CA ILE A 42 2.68 3.02 -13.16
C ILE A 42 4.01 2.96 -13.93
N ARG A 43 3.98 2.71 -15.24
CA ARG A 43 5.16 2.69 -16.10
C ARG A 43 5.90 4.05 -16.12
N TRP A 44 5.16 5.16 -16.07
CA TRP A 44 5.77 6.49 -15.95
C TRP A 44 6.51 6.66 -14.63
N CYS A 45 5.92 6.23 -13.50
CA CYS A 45 6.59 6.24 -12.20
C CYS A 45 7.88 5.41 -12.25
N ARG A 46 7.80 4.19 -12.81
CA ARG A 46 8.93 3.27 -12.95
C ARG A 46 10.03 3.81 -13.84
N ILE A 47 9.72 4.22 -15.08
CA ILE A 47 10.71 4.51 -16.12
C ILE A 47 11.18 5.97 -16.11
N SER A 48 10.23 6.91 -15.89
CA SER A 48 10.51 8.34 -16.05
C SER A 48 10.81 9.03 -14.73
N GLN A 49 10.30 8.53 -13.63
CA GLN A 49 10.52 9.09 -12.30
C GLN A 49 11.55 8.33 -11.49
N ASP A 50 11.93 7.12 -11.92
CA ASP A 50 12.88 6.25 -11.21
C ASP A 50 12.49 6.10 -9.73
N ALA A 51 11.22 5.75 -9.51
CA ALA A 51 10.60 5.79 -8.19
C ALA A 51 10.98 4.54 -7.38
N ASP A 52 11.40 4.71 -6.14
CA ASP A 52 11.63 3.61 -5.20
C ASP A 52 10.34 2.95 -4.73
N ILE A 53 9.25 3.76 -4.64
CA ILE A 53 7.94 3.32 -4.16
C ILE A 53 6.84 3.84 -5.07
N ILE A 54 5.92 2.97 -5.46
CA ILE A 54 4.67 3.32 -6.14
C ILE A 54 3.50 3.10 -5.17
N SER A 55 2.77 4.19 -4.86
CA SER A 55 1.63 4.17 -3.94
C SER A 55 0.31 4.28 -4.70
N LEU A 56 -0.52 3.24 -4.63
CA LEU A 56 -1.76 3.10 -5.40
C LEU A 56 -2.99 3.20 -4.50
N SER A 57 -3.47 4.44 -4.28
CA SER A 57 -4.72 4.70 -3.56
C SER A 57 -5.96 4.51 -4.45
N LEU A 58 -5.93 3.50 -5.30
CA LEU A 58 -6.97 3.14 -6.27
C LEU A 58 -7.05 1.61 -6.42
N GLY A 59 -8.10 1.12 -7.06
CA GLY A 59 -8.24 -0.29 -7.39
C GLY A 59 -9.61 -0.61 -7.98
N ALA A 60 -9.68 -1.75 -8.66
CA ALA A 60 -10.90 -2.36 -9.14
C ALA A 60 -11.30 -3.54 -8.27
N ASN A 61 -12.60 -3.81 -8.14
CA ASN A 61 -13.06 -4.99 -7.43
C ASN A 61 -12.74 -6.26 -8.22
N PRO A 62 -12.38 -7.36 -7.56
CA PRO A 62 -12.24 -8.65 -8.22
C PRO A 62 -13.48 -9.01 -9.05
N GLY A 63 -13.28 -9.62 -10.21
CA GLY A 63 -14.37 -9.99 -11.12
C GLY A 63 -14.89 -8.87 -12.05
N MET A 64 -14.30 -7.66 -12.02
CA MET A 64 -14.65 -6.56 -12.90
C MET A 64 -13.82 -6.51 -14.20
N GLY A 65 -13.34 -7.66 -14.68
CA GLY A 65 -12.64 -7.78 -15.97
C GLY A 65 -11.15 -7.48 -15.92
N MET A 66 -10.59 -7.36 -14.74
CA MET A 66 -9.14 -7.37 -14.53
C MET A 66 -8.70 -8.77 -14.11
N ASP A 67 -7.64 -9.25 -14.70
CA ASP A 67 -7.02 -10.56 -14.49
C ASP A 67 -5.49 -10.43 -14.43
N ASP A 68 -4.79 -11.55 -14.41
CA ASP A 68 -3.33 -11.63 -14.39
C ASP A 68 -2.67 -11.11 -15.67
N GLU A 69 -3.39 -11.09 -16.80
CA GLU A 69 -2.94 -10.57 -18.09
C GLU A 69 -3.31 -9.09 -18.31
N SER A 70 -4.02 -8.47 -17.36
CA SER A 70 -4.43 -7.09 -17.51
C SER A 70 -3.23 -6.13 -17.51
N GLU A 71 -3.31 -5.04 -18.28
CA GLU A 71 -2.24 -4.05 -18.41
C GLU A 71 -1.79 -3.45 -17.08
N THR A 72 -2.71 -3.29 -16.12
CA THR A 72 -2.38 -2.80 -14.78
C THR A 72 -1.61 -3.86 -13.98
N THR A 73 -2.03 -5.13 -14.05
CA THR A 73 -1.34 -6.24 -13.38
C THR A 73 0.09 -6.38 -13.92
N LEU A 74 0.24 -6.40 -15.25
CA LEU A 74 1.56 -6.47 -15.90
C LEU A 74 2.47 -5.30 -15.52
N ALA A 75 1.94 -4.06 -15.50
CA ALA A 75 2.72 -2.89 -15.12
C ALA A 75 3.19 -2.93 -13.65
N VAL A 76 2.37 -3.50 -12.75
CA VAL A 76 2.75 -3.70 -11.35
C VAL A 76 3.83 -4.77 -11.22
N GLN A 77 3.70 -5.90 -11.93
CA GLN A 77 4.73 -6.95 -11.94
C GLN A 77 6.05 -6.44 -12.49
N GLU A 78 6.02 -5.68 -13.61
CA GLU A 78 7.20 -5.02 -14.15
C GLU A 78 7.89 -4.09 -13.11
N ALA A 79 7.11 -3.39 -12.27
CA ALA A 79 7.68 -2.54 -11.23
C ALA A 79 8.31 -3.36 -10.09
N LEU A 80 7.65 -4.45 -9.67
CA LEU A 80 8.18 -5.37 -8.66
C LEU A 80 9.47 -6.07 -9.14
N ASP A 81 9.51 -6.47 -10.40
CA ASP A 81 10.70 -7.10 -11.02
C ASP A 81 11.90 -6.15 -11.09
N ASP A 82 11.65 -4.83 -11.21
CA ASP A 82 12.69 -3.79 -11.15
C ASP A 82 13.05 -3.37 -9.72
N GLY A 83 12.53 -4.05 -8.70
CA GLY A 83 12.83 -3.77 -7.29
C GLY A 83 12.05 -2.58 -6.70
N ILE A 84 11.01 -2.11 -7.37
CA ILE A 84 10.18 -1.00 -6.89
C ILE A 84 9.11 -1.55 -5.95
N PHE A 85 9.03 -0.99 -4.75
CA PHE A 85 7.98 -1.34 -3.82
C PHE A 85 6.61 -0.82 -4.30
N VAL A 86 5.63 -1.69 -4.36
CA VAL A 86 4.25 -1.31 -4.69
C VAL A 86 3.36 -1.48 -3.47
N ILE A 87 2.72 -0.38 -3.06
CA ILE A 87 1.81 -0.35 -1.91
C ILE A 87 0.42 0.05 -2.41
N ALA A 88 -0.59 -0.77 -2.14
CA ALA A 88 -1.92 -0.55 -2.67
C ALA A 88 -3.03 -0.63 -1.60
N ALA A 89 -4.08 0.15 -1.80
CA ALA A 89 -5.25 0.15 -0.94
C ALA A 89 -6.04 -1.16 -1.09
N ALA A 90 -6.33 -1.83 0.02
CA ALA A 90 -7.09 -3.09 0.03
C ALA A 90 -8.50 -2.94 -0.58
N GLY A 91 -9.07 -1.74 -0.53
CA GLY A 91 -10.43 -1.45 -1.00
C GLY A 91 -11.39 -1.14 0.14
N ASN A 92 -12.55 -0.57 -0.25
CA ASN A 92 -13.54 -0.07 0.71
C ASN A 92 -14.86 -0.85 0.63
N THR A 93 -14.79 -2.15 0.38
CA THR A 93 -15.92 -3.04 0.06
C THR A 93 -16.36 -3.93 1.21
N GLY A 94 -15.84 -3.73 2.43
CA GLY A 94 -16.08 -4.61 3.57
C GLY A 94 -17.54 -4.77 4.02
N LEU A 95 -18.45 -3.92 3.53
CA LEU A 95 -19.89 -4.08 3.73
C LEU A 95 -20.61 -4.80 2.56
N ASN A 96 -19.89 -5.14 1.50
CA ASN A 96 -20.43 -5.87 0.35
C ASN A 96 -19.99 -7.34 0.43
N ALA A 97 -20.90 -8.21 0.84
CA ALA A 97 -20.63 -9.64 1.00
C ALA A 97 -20.33 -10.38 -0.33
N ASP A 98 -20.65 -9.78 -1.47
CA ASP A 98 -20.37 -10.37 -2.78
C ASP A 98 -18.90 -10.19 -3.20
N ILE A 99 -18.14 -9.33 -2.49
CA ILE A 99 -16.74 -9.06 -2.75
C ILE A 99 -15.92 -9.66 -1.60
N THR A 100 -15.21 -10.72 -1.91
CA THR A 100 -14.53 -11.58 -0.92
C THR A 100 -13.02 -11.44 -0.91
N ASP A 101 -12.45 -10.59 -1.78
CA ASP A 101 -11.01 -10.33 -1.83
C ASP A 101 -10.72 -8.83 -1.92
N VAL A 102 -9.46 -8.47 -1.61
CA VAL A 102 -8.96 -7.10 -1.75
C VAL A 102 -9.00 -6.65 -3.21
N SER A 103 -9.00 -5.35 -3.43
CA SER A 103 -9.03 -4.77 -4.78
C SER A 103 -7.77 -5.10 -5.58
N ILE A 104 -7.88 -5.14 -6.91
CA ILE A 104 -6.75 -5.21 -7.83
C ILE A 104 -6.23 -3.77 -8.03
N PRO A 105 -4.91 -3.49 -7.84
CA PRO A 105 -3.78 -4.43 -7.78
C PRO A 105 -3.32 -4.85 -6.38
N ALA A 106 -4.04 -4.53 -5.32
CA ALA A 106 -3.64 -4.92 -3.96
C ALA A 106 -3.60 -6.46 -3.73
N ASN A 107 -4.33 -7.23 -4.56
CA ASN A 107 -4.36 -8.69 -4.53
C ASN A 107 -3.09 -9.35 -5.10
N ILE A 108 -2.27 -8.62 -5.87
CA ILE A 108 -1.07 -9.17 -6.53
C ILE A 108 -0.04 -9.55 -5.47
N GLU A 109 0.59 -10.72 -5.67
CA GLU A 109 1.72 -11.15 -4.86
C GLU A 109 2.88 -10.14 -4.98
N GLY A 110 3.59 -9.89 -3.89
CA GLY A 110 4.63 -8.84 -3.85
C GLY A 110 4.11 -7.44 -3.48
N VAL A 111 2.89 -7.08 -3.86
CA VAL A 111 2.26 -5.82 -3.46
C VAL A 111 1.94 -5.83 -1.96
N ILE A 112 2.21 -4.73 -1.27
CA ILE A 112 1.79 -4.52 0.12
C ILE A 112 0.35 -3.97 0.10
N SER A 113 -0.62 -4.81 0.45
CA SER A 113 -2.04 -4.45 0.55
C SER A 113 -2.35 -3.87 1.92
N VAL A 114 -2.96 -2.70 1.95
CA VAL A 114 -3.18 -1.95 3.18
C VAL A 114 -4.66 -1.81 3.53
N ALA A 115 -5.04 -2.35 4.67
CA ALA A 115 -6.35 -2.21 5.28
C ALA A 115 -6.46 -0.94 6.14
N ALA A 116 -7.68 -0.58 6.55
CA ALA A 116 -7.93 0.60 7.35
C ALA A 116 -8.42 0.29 8.77
N THR A 117 -7.83 0.99 9.74
CA THR A 117 -8.31 1.05 11.12
C THR A 117 -8.75 2.46 11.49
N ASN A 118 -9.54 2.59 12.54
CA ASN A 118 -9.83 3.87 13.16
C ASN A 118 -8.71 4.28 14.14
N LYS A 119 -8.82 5.47 14.72
CA LYS A 119 -7.84 6.01 15.68
C LYS A 119 -7.60 5.16 16.95
N ASN A 120 -8.46 4.19 17.23
CA ASN A 120 -8.34 3.30 18.38
C ASN A 120 -7.78 1.92 17.99
N GLY A 121 -7.32 1.74 16.75
CA GLY A 121 -6.83 0.46 16.25
C GLY A 121 -7.92 -0.52 15.81
N ASN A 122 -9.21 -0.17 15.96
CA ASN A 122 -10.28 -1.07 15.52
C ASN A 122 -10.40 -1.07 14.01
N ILE A 123 -10.63 -2.24 13.44
CA ILE A 123 -10.87 -2.42 12.00
C ILE A 123 -12.00 -1.50 11.53
N TRP A 124 -11.77 -0.79 10.44
CA TRP A 124 -12.82 -0.03 9.78
C TRP A 124 -13.76 -0.97 9.01
N LYS A 125 -15.04 -0.95 9.35
CA LYS A 125 -16.03 -1.90 8.80
C LYS A 125 -16.14 -1.91 7.27
N ASN A 126 -15.73 -0.82 6.60
CA ASN A 126 -15.71 -0.75 5.14
C ASN A 126 -14.40 -1.27 4.54
N SER A 127 -13.35 -1.50 5.34
CA SER A 127 -12.11 -2.09 4.82
C SER A 127 -12.41 -3.43 4.18
N ALA A 128 -11.90 -3.68 2.97
CA ALA A 128 -12.12 -4.93 2.25
C ALA A 128 -11.57 -6.13 3.04
N PHE A 129 -12.14 -7.28 2.77
CA PHE A 129 -11.61 -8.57 3.20
C PHE A 129 -10.60 -9.09 2.16
N GLY A 130 -9.58 -9.81 2.61
CA GLY A 130 -8.72 -10.60 1.74
C GLY A 130 -9.15 -12.06 1.73
N SER A 131 -8.98 -12.71 0.59
CA SER A 131 -9.17 -14.14 0.41
C SER A 131 -7.96 -14.93 0.89
N GLU A 132 -8.17 -16.15 1.37
CA GLU A 132 -7.10 -17.12 1.67
C GLU A 132 -6.42 -17.64 0.40
N THR A 133 -7.11 -17.55 -0.73
CA THR A 133 -6.61 -17.98 -2.03
C THR A 133 -6.40 -16.79 -2.96
N ASP A 134 -5.40 -16.89 -3.81
CA ASP A 134 -5.18 -15.91 -4.88
C ASP A 134 -6.33 -15.97 -5.89
N SER A 135 -6.89 -14.80 -6.21
CA SER A 135 -8.06 -14.70 -7.11
C SER A 135 -7.73 -14.95 -8.58
N PHE A 136 -6.45 -14.94 -8.96
CA PHE A 136 -6.00 -15.21 -10.33
C PHE A 136 -5.65 -16.69 -10.52
N THR A 137 -4.80 -17.23 -9.61
CA THR A 137 -4.26 -18.58 -9.73
C THR A 137 -5.11 -19.62 -9.01
N GLY A 138 -5.89 -19.24 -7.99
CA GLY A 138 -6.61 -20.14 -7.11
C GLY A 138 -5.73 -20.86 -6.09
N GLU A 139 -4.45 -20.53 -6.02
CA GLU A 139 -3.49 -21.09 -5.07
C GLU A 139 -3.64 -20.45 -3.68
N GLU A 140 -3.28 -21.20 -2.64
CA GLU A 140 -3.29 -20.69 -1.27
C GLU A 140 -2.21 -19.62 -1.08
N ARG A 141 -2.60 -18.47 -0.52
CA ARG A 141 -1.66 -17.41 -0.16
C ARG A 141 -0.90 -17.77 1.10
N VAL A 142 0.42 -17.74 1.01
CA VAL A 142 1.30 -18.07 2.12
C VAL A 142 1.98 -16.83 2.68
N PHE A 143 2.48 -16.91 3.91
CA PHE A 143 3.28 -15.87 4.54
C PHE A 143 4.48 -15.45 3.65
N PRO A 144 4.76 -14.17 3.48
CA PRO A 144 4.10 -12.97 4.01
C PRO A 144 3.04 -12.37 3.06
N ASN A 145 2.53 -13.11 2.07
CA ASN A 145 1.69 -12.63 0.98
C ASN A 145 0.18 -12.82 1.20
N GLN A 146 -0.24 -13.16 2.42
CA GLN A 146 -1.66 -13.20 2.78
C GLN A 146 -2.24 -11.78 2.79
N LYS A 147 -3.48 -11.63 2.27
CA LYS A 147 -4.11 -10.33 2.04
C LYS A 147 -5.19 -9.97 3.06
N PRO A 148 -5.29 -8.67 3.44
CA PRO A 148 -4.25 -7.63 3.28
C PRO A 148 -3.03 -7.96 4.12
N GLU A 149 -1.85 -7.39 3.84
CA GLU A 149 -0.67 -7.63 4.66
C GLU A 149 -0.73 -6.88 5.98
N ILE A 150 -1.17 -5.61 5.94
CA ILE A 150 -1.08 -4.72 7.10
C ILE A 150 -2.31 -3.82 7.20
N SER A 151 -2.60 -3.32 8.39
CA SER A 151 -3.55 -2.23 8.57
C SER A 151 -2.87 -0.98 9.12
N ALA A 152 -3.43 0.18 8.79
CA ALA A 152 -2.98 1.47 9.32
C ALA A 152 -4.18 2.40 9.56
N PRO A 153 -4.03 3.49 10.34
CA PRO A 153 -5.10 4.46 10.50
C PRO A 153 -5.58 4.99 9.15
N GLY A 154 -6.90 4.96 8.91
CA GLY A 154 -7.49 5.38 7.64
C GLY A 154 -8.89 5.99 7.82
N VAL A 155 -9.27 6.36 9.06
CA VAL A 155 -10.61 6.89 9.34
C VAL A 155 -10.54 8.28 9.94
N ARG A 156 -11.17 9.25 9.25
CA ARG A 156 -11.22 10.66 9.65
C ARG A 156 -9.83 11.30 9.79
N LEU A 157 -8.95 11.03 8.85
CA LEU A 157 -7.68 11.74 8.77
C LEU A 157 -7.91 13.15 8.22
N TYR A 158 -7.38 14.15 8.92
CA TYR A 158 -7.46 15.55 8.52
C TYR A 158 -6.26 15.91 7.65
N SER A 159 -6.51 16.42 6.46
CA SER A 159 -5.43 16.73 5.52
C SER A 159 -5.82 17.84 4.55
N THR A 160 -4.88 18.22 3.70
CA THR A 160 -5.11 19.19 2.63
C THR A 160 -6.22 18.71 1.69
N TYR A 161 -7.03 19.66 1.28
CA TYR A 161 -8.16 19.43 0.38
C TYR A 161 -8.19 20.51 -0.69
N SER A 162 -8.58 20.14 -1.89
CA SER A 162 -8.83 21.08 -2.98
C SER A 162 -10.08 20.67 -3.73
N SER A 163 -10.97 21.59 -3.96
CA SER A 163 -12.17 21.40 -4.76
C SER A 163 -12.48 22.68 -5.54
N ALA A 164 -12.95 22.50 -6.78
CA ALA A 164 -13.40 23.64 -7.61
C ALA A 164 -14.67 24.32 -7.09
N SER A 165 -15.44 23.63 -6.25
CA SER A 165 -16.73 24.08 -5.71
C SER A 165 -16.71 24.49 -4.25
N ASP A 166 -15.60 24.31 -3.55
CA ASP A 166 -15.45 24.58 -2.13
C ASP A 166 -14.17 25.36 -1.86
N SER A 167 -14.24 26.35 -0.97
CA SER A 167 -13.10 27.16 -0.54
C SER A 167 -12.32 26.54 0.62
N ALA A 168 -12.75 25.38 1.14
CA ALA A 168 -12.05 24.66 2.19
C ALA A 168 -10.67 24.21 1.69
N LEU A 169 -9.63 24.49 2.49
CA LEU A 169 -8.27 24.04 2.21
C LEU A 169 -7.94 22.70 2.87
N TYR A 170 -8.77 22.26 3.78
CA TYR A 170 -8.60 21.04 4.57
C TYR A 170 -9.92 20.31 4.72
N ALA A 171 -9.86 18.99 4.75
CA ALA A 171 -11.02 18.13 4.97
C ALA A 171 -10.63 16.86 5.72
N TYR A 172 -11.65 16.17 6.27
CA TYR A 172 -11.48 14.81 6.76
C TYR A 172 -11.71 13.82 5.64
N SER A 173 -10.82 12.84 5.54
CA SER A 173 -10.91 11.72 4.62
C SER A 173 -11.02 10.40 5.38
N SER A 174 -11.59 9.37 4.76
CA SER A 174 -11.64 8.01 5.30
C SER A 174 -11.60 7.00 4.17
N GLY A 175 -10.65 6.08 4.23
CA GLY A 175 -10.47 5.01 3.25
C GLY A 175 -9.19 4.22 3.49
N THR A 176 -9.12 3.04 2.90
CA THR A 176 -7.85 2.30 2.80
C THR A 176 -6.79 3.09 2.02
N SER A 177 -7.22 4.01 1.15
CA SER A 177 -6.35 4.99 0.49
C SER A 177 -5.57 5.88 1.45
N ASP A 178 -6.20 6.30 2.57
CA ASP A 178 -5.54 7.11 3.60
C ASP A 178 -4.52 6.29 4.38
N SER A 179 -4.83 5.01 4.67
CA SER A 179 -3.92 4.06 5.31
C SER A 179 -2.71 3.75 4.43
N THR A 180 -2.93 3.56 3.13
CA THR A 180 -1.89 3.24 2.14
C THR A 180 -0.76 4.28 2.16
N VAL A 181 -1.09 5.56 2.17
CA VAL A 181 -0.06 6.61 2.17
C VAL A 181 0.68 6.73 3.51
N LEU A 182 0.12 6.27 4.62
CA LEU A 182 0.85 6.18 5.89
C LEU A 182 1.89 5.06 5.85
N VAL A 183 1.53 3.89 5.29
CA VAL A 183 2.48 2.78 5.09
C VAL A 183 3.56 3.20 4.09
N THR A 184 3.19 3.88 3.01
CA THR A 184 4.13 4.46 2.04
C THR A 184 5.14 5.38 2.71
N GLY A 185 4.67 6.28 3.57
CA GLY A 185 5.55 7.20 4.29
C GLY A 185 6.48 6.49 5.26
N ALA A 186 5.99 5.46 5.97
CA ALA A 186 6.83 4.64 6.85
C ALA A 186 7.94 3.92 6.07
N LEU A 187 7.60 3.31 4.92
CA LEU A 187 8.60 2.66 4.07
C LEU A 187 9.59 3.67 3.48
N ALA A 188 9.15 4.85 3.06
CA ALA A 188 10.04 5.89 2.55
C ALA A 188 11.11 6.30 3.58
N LEU A 189 10.71 6.47 4.85
CA LEU A 189 11.66 6.76 5.94
C LEU A 189 12.60 5.57 6.23
N ILE A 190 12.14 4.35 6.07
CA ILE A 190 12.97 3.14 6.19
C ILE A 190 13.99 3.09 5.06
N LEU A 191 13.59 3.34 3.80
CA LEU A 191 14.49 3.34 2.65
C LEU A 191 15.49 4.50 2.71
N GLU A 192 15.08 5.69 3.18
CA GLU A 192 16.01 6.80 3.42
C GLU A 192 17.14 6.40 4.37
N LYS A 193 16.82 5.60 5.38
CA LYS A 193 17.79 5.21 6.41
C LYS A 193 18.57 3.95 6.09
N TYR A 194 17.93 2.97 5.50
CA TYR A 194 18.46 1.61 5.32
C TYR A 194 18.46 1.11 3.88
N GLY A 195 18.10 1.97 2.90
CA GLY A 195 17.98 1.55 1.50
C GLY A 195 19.26 0.96 0.92
N GLU A 196 20.42 1.54 1.26
CA GLU A 196 21.73 1.02 0.84
C GLU A 196 22.02 -0.37 1.47
N ASP A 197 21.64 -0.56 2.74
CA ASP A 197 21.81 -1.86 3.42
C ASP A 197 20.84 -2.91 2.86
N ILE A 198 19.59 -2.51 2.56
CA ILE A 198 18.58 -3.38 1.94
C ILE A 198 19.03 -3.83 0.55
N ALA A 199 19.54 -2.92 -0.27
CA ALA A 199 20.08 -3.21 -1.60
C ALA A 199 21.35 -4.10 -1.57
N GLY A 200 22.00 -4.20 -0.42
CA GLY A 200 23.13 -5.09 -0.23
C GLY A 200 24.36 -4.74 -1.08
N THR A 201 25.18 -5.75 -1.36
CA THR A 201 26.51 -5.54 -1.97
C THR A 201 26.46 -5.26 -3.46
N ASP A 202 25.39 -5.61 -4.15
CA ASP A 202 25.20 -5.33 -5.58
C ASP A 202 24.52 -3.99 -5.85
N GLY A 203 24.02 -3.32 -4.78
CA GLY A 203 23.38 -2.01 -4.84
C GLY A 203 22.03 -2.03 -5.50
N LYS A 204 21.34 -3.17 -5.51
CA LYS A 204 20.01 -3.33 -6.12
C LYS A 204 19.04 -3.94 -5.13
N ILE A 205 17.80 -3.49 -5.26
CA ILE A 205 16.66 -4.16 -4.65
C ILE A 205 16.00 -5.00 -5.73
N ASP A 206 15.72 -6.24 -5.44
CA ASP A 206 14.94 -7.13 -6.29
C ASP A 206 13.75 -7.72 -5.53
N TYR A 207 13.07 -8.69 -6.13
CA TYR A 207 11.90 -9.30 -5.50
C TYR A 207 12.23 -10.00 -4.17
N SER A 208 13.46 -10.47 -3.95
CA SER A 208 13.86 -11.12 -2.69
C SER A 208 13.97 -10.11 -1.55
N GLU A 209 14.52 -8.94 -1.79
CA GLU A 209 14.57 -7.85 -0.82
C GLU A 209 13.17 -7.29 -0.53
N ILE A 210 12.31 -7.12 -1.56
CA ILE A 210 10.90 -6.76 -1.37
C ILE A 210 10.22 -7.76 -0.44
N ASN A 211 10.42 -9.06 -0.66
CA ASN A 211 9.82 -10.10 0.18
C ASN A 211 10.36 -10.06 1.62
N LEU A 212 11.67 -9.84 1.84
CA LEU A 212 12.23 -9.67 3.18
C LEU A 212 11.70 -8.44 3.90
N VAL A 213 11.50 -7.33 3.20
CA VAL A 213 10.85 -6.12 3.74
C VAL A 213 9.42 -6.40 4.15
N LYS A 214 8.67 -7.22 3.39
CA LYS A 214 7.33 -7.69 3.75
C LYS A 214 7.33 -8.64 4.95
N VAL A 215 8.32 -9.54 5.05
CA VAL A 215 8.55 -10.39 6.24
C VAL A 215 8.75 -9.52 7.47
N ALA A 216 9.63 -8.52 7.38
CA ALA A 216 9.87 -7.57 8.47
C ALA A 216 8.60 -6.80 8.85
N LEU A 217 7.79 -6.37 7.87
CA LEU A 217 6.51 -5.72 8.10
C LEU A 217 5.55 -6.62 8.88
N ALA A 218 5.38 -7.85 8.44
CA ALA A 218 4.48 -8.82 9.07
C ALA A 218 4.91 -9.16 10.51
N ASN A 219 6.22 -9.39 10.72
CA ASN A 219 6.78 -9.74 12.04
C ASN A 219 6.76 -8.59 13.04
N SER A 220 6.73 -7.34 12.57
CA SER A 220 6.70 -6.12 13.39
C SER A 220 5.29 -5.59 13.65
N ALA A 221 4.29 -6.14 12.98
CA ALA A 221 2.91 -5.66 13.06
C ALA A 221 2.35 -5.80 14.49
N ASN A 222 1.69 -4.75 14.98
CA ASN A 222 1.07 -4.78 16.30
C ASN A 222 -0.25 -5.55 16.25
N SER A 223 -0.26 -6.75 16.83
CA SER A 223 -1.44 -7.59 16.97
C SER A 223 -1.83 -7.70 18.46
N ASP A 224 -3.10 -7.43 18.77
CA ASP A 224 -3.65 -7.59 20.13
C ASP A 224 -3.78 -9.07 20.53
N ASP A 225 -3.71 -9.98 19.59
CA ASP A 225 -3.90 -11.42 19.80
C ASP A 225 -2.61 -12.17 19.44
N GLN A 226 -1.92 -12.67 20.46
CA GLN A 226 -0.66 -13.39 20.29
C GLN A 226 -0.79 -14.74 19.56
N ASP A 227 -2.03 -15.26 19.45
CA ASP A 227 -2.31 -16.52 18.77
C ASP A 227 -2.74 -16.31 17.31
N TYR A 228 -2.87 -15.05 16.87
CA TYR A 228 -3.35 -14.72 15.53
C TYR A 228 -2.18 -14.45 14.58
N ILE A 229 -2.01 -15.32 13.61
CA ILE A 229 -0.94 -15.18 12.59
C ILE A 229 -1.37 -14.19 11.50
N HIS A 230 -2.64 -14.19 11.08
CA HIS A 230 -3.17 -13.30 10.04
C HIS A 230 -4.70 -13.16 10.18
N HIS A 231 -5.23 -12.00 9.86
CA HIS A 231 -6.67 -11.70 9.87
C HIS A 231 -7.10 -11.10 8.52
N SER A 232 -8.13 -11.68 7.90
CA SER A 232 -8.61 -11.34 6.54
C SER A 232 -8.97 -9.85 6.30
N GLN A 233 -9.10 -9.04 7.34
CA GLN A 233 -9.45 -7.62 7.24
C GLN A 233 -8.46 -6.69 7.97
N ARG A 234 -7.50 -7.23 8.74
CA ARG A 234 -6.47 -6.49 9.46
C ARG A 234 -5.07 -6.78 8.95
N GLY A 235 -4.88 -7.90 8.28
CA GLY A 235 -3.57 -8.42 7.95
C GLY A 235 -2.86 -9.04 9.16
N TYR A 236 -1.55 -8.94 9.18
CA TYR A 236 -0.73 -9.41 10.30
C TYR A 236 -0.85 -8.54 11.56
N GLY A 237 -1.43 -7.34 11.42
CA GLY A 237 -1.69 -6.43 12.53
C GLY A 237 -1.79 -4.97 12.09
N GLN A 238 -1.61 -4.06 13.03
CA GLN A 238 -1.54 -2.62 12.73
C GLN A 238 -0.07 -2.21 12.56
N LEU A 239 0.18 -1.32 11.60
CA LEU A 239 1.51 -0.73 11.38
C LEU A 239 2.07 -0.13 12.66
N ASP A 240 3.27 -0.59 13.02
CA ASP A 240 4.19 0.08 13.93
C ASP A 240 5.48 0.40 13.14
N ALA A 241 5.60 1.64 12.70
CA ALA A 241 6.72 2.04 11.84
C ALA A 241 8.08 1.93 12.53
N THR A 242 8.13 2.10 13.86
CA THR A 242 9.36 1.97 14.64
C THR A 242 9.77 0.50 14.76
N ALA A 243 8.82 -0.36 15.09
CA ALA A 243 9.05 -1.80 15.16
C ALA A 243 9.44 -2.36 13.79
N TRP A 244 8.81 -1.86 12.68
CA TRP A 244 9.18 -2.26 11.32
C TRP A 244 10.63 -1.89 10.99
N ALA A 245 11.05 -0.66 11.27
CA ALA A 245 12.43 -0.23 11.06
C ALA A 245 13.44 -1.07 11.88
N GLU A 246 13.09 -1.47 13.11
CA GLU A 246 13.93 -2.36 13.91
C GLU A 246 13.94 -3.80 13.36
N GLN A 247 12.79 -4.30 12.89
CA GLN A 247 12.72 -5.62 12.27
C GLN A 247 13.51 -5.69 10.95
N ILE A 248 13.53 -4.61 10.15
CA ILE A 248 14.43 -4.49 8.99
C ILE A 248 15.89 -4.69 9.38
N ARG A 249 16.34 -4.05 10.47
CA ARG A 249 17.72 -4.25 10.94
C ARG A 249 18.02 -5.72 11.24
N ILE A 250 17.06 -6.42 11.83
CA ILE A 250 17.21 -7.85 12.17
C ILE A 250 17.27 -8.71 10.90
N GLU A 251 16.31 -8.54 9.98
CA GLU A 251 16.20 -9.35 8.76
C GLU A 251 17.39 -9.15 7.81
N PHE A 252 17.93 -7.93 7.73
CA PHE A 252 19.08 -7.61 6.87
C PHE A 252 20.42 -7.64 7.59
N GLY A 253 20.46 -7.97 8.90
CA GLY A 253 21.70 -8.06 9.70
C GLY A 253 22.44 -6.73 9.85
N ILE A 254 21.72 -5.61 9.89
CA ILE A 254 22.28 -4.26 10.01
C ILE A 254 22.66 -3.99 11.48
N GLU A 255 23.92 -3.58 11.74
CA GLU A 255 24.47 -3.27 13.05
C GLU A 255 23.98 -1.92 13.66
#